data_02dcddf0949c2297e4b1dacb52dff3cd
#
_entry.id   02dcddf0949c2297e4b1dacb52dff3cd
#
_cell.length_a   1.000
_cell.length_b   1.000
_cell.length_c   1.000
_cell.angle_alpha   90.00
_cell.angle_beta   90.00
_cell.angle_gamma   90.00
#
_symmetry.space_group_name_H-M   'P 1'
#
loop_
_entity.id
_entity.type
_entity.pdbx_description
1 polymer ?
#
loop_
_entity_poly.entity_id
_entity_poly.type
_entity_poly.pdbx_seq_one_letter_code
_entity_poly.pdbx_strand_id
1 'polypeptide(L)'
;MELSGGEIVVQCLKDEGVEHVFGYPGGAVLHIYDAIFKQDAVKHILVRHEQGAAHAADGYARSTGKPGVALVTSGPGATNAVTGIATAYMDSIPMVVFTGQVPTPVIGSDAFQEADTIGITRPCVKHNFLVKRTEDLAETIKKAFYIATTGRPGPVLIDIPKDITDPGNKVTYDYPKKIKMRSYNPVSKGHLGQIKKAIGIMLKAERPVFYTGGGVVLDNAAKPLTDLVEALDFPITQTLMGLGAYPGSGKHFIGMLGMHGTYEANMAMHETDVLIAVGARFDDRVTGHVKQFCPDAKIIHIDIDPSSISKNVRVDVPIVGPVKQVLRDMLKVVNEQKKGPNKEALKKWWAQIDKWRSMDCLKYDTKGKMIKPQYAVEVLHKVTKGDAFVTSDVGQHQMFAAQFYQFDKPRRWINSGGLGTMGFGLPAAIGVQMAHPDATVACVTSESSIQMCIQELATCLQYDLPIKIILLNNGFMGMVRQWQEFFYESRYSQSGMSVTPDFVKLAESYGHVGMRVEKSEELEGAMQEAFGMKDRLVFLDVVVDPAENVYPMIAAGKGQHEMYLSPESELV
;
A
#
# COMPACT_ATOMS: atom_id res chain seq x y z
N MET A 1 -10.65 -14.06 -35.77
CA MET A 1 -11.36 -12.76 -35.78
C MET A 1 -10.33 -11.73 -36.19
N GLU A 2 -10.65 -10.87 -37.17
CA GLU A 2 -9.75 -9.80 -37.60
C GLU A 2 -10.06 -8.54 -36.78
N LEU A 3 -9.06 -8.04 -36.06
CA LEU A 3 -9.18 -6.87 -35.18
C LEU A 3 -8.07 -5.85 -35.45
N SER A 4 -8.40 -4.57 -35.29
CA SER A 4 -7.39 -3.50 -35.25
C SER A 4 -6.65 -3.51 -33.92
N GLY A 5 -5.49 -2.84 -33.85
CA GLY A 5 -4.73 -2.81 -32.61
C GLY A 5 -5.48 -2.20 -31.44
N GLY A 6 -6.31 -1.16 -31.67
CA GLY A 6 -7.19 -0.61 -30.62
C GLY A 6 -8.21 -1.64 -30.10
N GLU A 7 -8.83 -2.39 -31.02
CA GLU A 7 -9.78 -3.48 -30.68
C GLU A 7 -9.07 -4.64 -29.98
N ILE A 8 -7.82 -4.98 -30.36
CA ILE A 8 -7.01 -6.00 -29.70
C ILE A 8 -6.74 -5.64 -28.23
N VAL A 9 -6.33 -4.39 -27.94
CA VAL A 9 -6.12 -3.95 -26.56
C VAL A 9 -7.37 -4.19 -25.72
N VAL A 10 -8.53 -3.75 -26.18
CA VAL A 10 -9.80 -3.92 -25.45
C VAL A 10 -10.18 -5.40 -25.31
N GLN A 11 -9.99 -6.20 -26.36
CA GLN A 11 -10.29 -7.63 -26.30
C GLN A 11 -9.38 -8.37 -25.32
N CYS A 12 -8.07 -8.04 -25.29
CA CYS A 12 -7.13 -8.58 -24.29
C CYS A 12 -7.54 -8.23 -22.86
N LEU A 13 -8.00 -7.00 -22.60
CA LEU A 13 -8.51 -6.59 -21.29
C LEU A 13 -9.71 -7.43 -20.86
N LYS A 14 -10.64 -7.73 -21.80
CA LYS A 14 -11.78 -8.64 -21.55
C LYS A 14 -11.30 -10.05 -21.20
N ASP A 15 -10.34 -10.58 -21.97
CA ASP A 15 -9.81 -11.94 -21.78
C ASP A 15 -8.99 -12.08 -20.48
N GLU A 16 -8.44 -10.97 -19.92
CA GLU A 16 -7.83 -10.90 -18.60
C GLU A 16 -8.84 -10.63 -17.47
N GLY A 17 -10.12 -10.43 -17.78
CA GLY A 17 -11.17 -10.15 -16.82
C GLY A 17 -11.04 -8.78 -16.15
N VAL A 18 -10.51 -7.80 -16.88
CA VAL A 18 -10.41 -6.41 -16.42
C VAL A 18 -11.79 -5.77 -16.47
N GLU A 19 -12.24 -5.25 -15.35
CA GLU A 19 -13.53 -4.58 -15.21
C GLU A 19 -13.40 -3.05 -15.36
N HIS A 20 -12.29 -2.48 -14.86
CA HIS A 20 -12.07 -1.04 -14.83
C HIS A 20 -10.68 -0.68 -15.36
N VAL A 21 -10.63 0.39 -16.17
CA VAL A 21 -9.42 1.05 -16.65
C VAL A 21 -9.48 2.50 -16.22
N PHE A 22 -8.48 2.94 -15.47
CA PHE A 22 -8.36 4.34 -15.03
C PHE A 22 -7.49 5.10 -16.01
N GLY A 23 -7.94 6.26 -16.49
CA GLY A 23 -7.16 6.91 -17.51
C GLY A 23 -7.61 8.31 -17.89
N TYR A 24 -6.81 8.91 -18.78
CA TYR A 24 -7.07 10.22 -19.37
C TYR A 24 -6.78 10.18 -20.87
N PRO A 25 -7.73 10.57 -21.74
CA PRO A 25 -7.56 10.49 -23.19
C PRO A 25 -6.55 11.52 -23.71
N GLY A 26 -5.94 11.19 -24.85
CA GLY A 26 -5.11 12.10 -25.62
C GLY A 26 -4.87 11.56 -27.03
N GLY A 27 -4.23 12.35 -27.89
CA GLY A 27 -4.13 12.11 -29.33
C GLY A 27 -3.53 10.77 -29.72
N ALA A 28 -2.56 10.23 -28.94
CA ALA A 28 -1.89 8.98 -29.27
C ALA A 28 -2.74 7.72 -28.96
N VAL A 29 -3.76 7.81 -28.11
CA VAL A 29 -4.58 6.66 -27.66
C VAL A 29 -6.03 6.67 -28.18
N LEU A 30 -6.37 7.60 -29.06
CA LEU A 30 -7.74 7.76 -29.55
C LEU A 30 -8.32 6.49 -30.21
N HIS A 31 -7.50 5.69 -30.89
CA HIS A 31 -7.96 4.43 -31.49
C HIS A 31 -8.36 3.39 -30.43
N ILE A 32 -7.69 3.39 -29.26
CA ILE A 32 -8.06 2.54 -28.12
C ILE A 32 -9.35 3.06 -27.49
N TYR A 33 -9.48 4.40 -27.31
CA TYR A 33 -10.70 5.01 -26.77
C TYR A 33 -11.92 4.80 -27.65
N ASP A 34 -11.77 4.82 -29.00
CA ASP A 34 -12.82 4.48 -29.93
C ASP A 34 -13.27 3.00 -29.77
N ALA A 35 -12.32 2.09 -29.55
CA ALA A 35 -12.63 0.69 -29.27
C ALA A 35 -13.31 0.50 -27.90
N ILE A 36 -12.92 1.28 -26.88
CA ILE A 36 -13.58 1.28 -25.56
C ILE A 36 -15.04 1.74 -25.71
N PHE A 37 -15.31 2.77 -26.51
CA PHE A 37 -16.66 3.31 -26.72
C PHE A 37 -17.62 2.27 -27.35
N LYS A 38 -17.12 1.31 -28.11
CA LYS A 38 -17.91 0.31 -28.84
C LYS A 38 -18.30 -0.92 -28.00
N GLN A 39 -18.06 -0.89 -26.69
CA GLN A 39 -18.31 -2.03 -25.80
C GLN A 39 -18.59 -1.60 -24.34
N ASP A 40 -19.21 -2.47 -23.54
CA ASP A 40 -19.63 -2.18 -22.15
C ASP A 40 -18.96 -3.09 -21.11
N ALA A 41 -18.16 -4.09 -21.52
CA ALA A 41 -17.57 -5.06 -20.61
C ALA A 41 -16.42 -4.47 -19.77
N VAL A 42 -15.62 -3.57 -20.36
CA VAL A 42 -14.53 -2.85 -19.70
C VAL A 42 -14.95 -1.40 -19.52
N LYS A 43 -15.07 -0.95 -18.27
CA LYS A 43 -15.45 0.42 -17.94
C LYS A 43 -14.23 1.31 -17.85
N HIS A 44 -14.23 2.42 -18.57
CA HIS A 44 -13.21 3.44 -18.42
C HIS A 44 -13.63 4.47 -17.36
N ILE A 45 -12.73 4.74 -16.42
CA ILE A 45 -12.91 5.76 -15.36
C ILE A 45 -12.04 6.96 -15.71
N LEU A 46 -12.70 8.05 -16.07
CA LEU A 46 -12.04 9.29 -16.43
C LEU A 46 -11.59 10.03 -15.18
N VAL A 47 -10.29 10.06 -14.95
CA VAL A 47 -9.63 10.84 -13.90
C VAL A 47 -9.42 12.30 -14.36
N ARG A 48 -8.80 13.12 -13.52
CA ARG A 48 -8.46 14.52 -13.85
C ARG A 48 -6.96 14.76 -14.02
N HIS A 49 -6.15 13.76 -13.71
CA HIS A 49 -4.70 13.77 -13.89
C HIS A 49 -4.18 12.33 -13.98
N GLU A 50 -3.16 12.08 -14.79
CA GLU A 50 -2.64 10.72 -15.04
C GLU A 50 -1.99 10.10 -13.79
N GLN A 51 -1.44 10.90 -12.89
CA GLN A 51 -1.01 10.44 -11.57
C GLN A 51 -2.20 9.85 -10.79
N GLY A 52 -3.36 10.51 -10.85
CA GLY A 52 -4.61 10.02 -10.28
C GLY A 52 -5.04 8.67 -10.88
N ALA A 53 -4.85 8.48 -12.20
CA ALA A 53 -5.13 7.20 -12.85
C ALA A 53 -4.28 6.06 -12.28
N ALA A 54 -2.97 6.29 -12.15
CA ALA A 54 -2.06 5.28 -11.63
C ALA A 54 -2.34 4.97 -10.15
N HIS A 55 -2.63 5.98 -9.30
CA HIS A 55 -3.00 5.76 -7.91
C HIS A 55 -4.36 5.10 -7.73
N ALA A 56 -5.34 5.38 -8.59
CA ALA A 56 -6.63 4.68 -8.56
C ALA A 56 -6.47 3.21 -8.97
N ALA A 57 -5.69 2.92 -10.00
CA ALA A 57 -5.34 1.55 -10.37
C ALA A 57 -4.59 0.82 -9.24
N ASP A 58 -3.70 1.52 -8.52
CA ASP A 58 -3.00 1.01 -7.33
C ASP A 58 -3.99 0.66 -6.20
N GLY A 59 -4.88 1.59 -5.83
CA GLY A 59 -5.91 1.36 -4.81
C GLY A 59 -6.84 0.19 -5.16
N TYR A 60 -7.24 0.09 -6.43
CA TYR A 60 -8.00 -1.06 -6.94
C TYR A 60 -7.23 -2.38 -6.72
N ALA A 61 -5.96 -2.41 -7.10
CA ALA A 61 -5.15 -3.62 -6.96
C ALA A 61 -4.93 -4.04 -5.51
N ARG A 62 -4.66 -3.10 -4.61
CA ARG A 62 -4.48 -3.39 -3.16
C ARG A 62 -5.73 -3.95 -2.53
N SER A 63 -6.89 -3.39 -2.84
CA SER A 63 -8.17 -3.80 -2.24
C SER A 63 -8.70 -5.12 -2.80
N THR A 64 -8.50 -5.40 -4.09
CA THR A 64 -9.02 -6.60 -4.75
C THR A 64 -8.04 -7.77 -4.80
N GLY A 65 -6.73 -7.49 -4.87
CA GLY A 65 -5.69 -8.46 -5.22
C GLY A 65 -5.62 -8.81 -6.70
N LYS A 66 -6.43 -8.16 -7.56
CA LYS A 66 -6.34 -8.21 -9.02
C LYS A 66 -5.37 -7.13 -9.51
N PRO A 67 -4.77 -7.24 -10.71
CA PRO A 67 -3.95 -6.16 -11.25
C PRO A 67 -4.80 -4.91 -11.55
N GLY A 68 -4.28 -3.74 -11.18
CA GLY A 68 -4.85 -2.46 -11.60
C GLY A 68 -4.45 -2.12 -13.04
N VAL A 69 -5.28 -1.40 -13.76
CA VAL A 69 -4.99 -1.02 -15.15
C VAL A 69 -5.14 0.49 -15.33
N ALA A 70 -4.08 1.12 -15.86
CA ALA A 70 -4.10 2.54 -16.23
C ALA A 70 -3.84 2.70 -17.74
N LEU A 71 -4.50 3.69 -18.36
CA LEU A 71 -4.35 4.05 -19.77
C LEU A 71 -4.16 5.56 -19.91
N VAL A 72 -3.01 5.97 -20.42
CA VAL A 72 -2.62 7.38 -20.56
C VAL A 72 -2.02 7.65 -21.95
N THR A 73 -2.05 8.90 -22.37
CA THR A 73 -1.48 9.30 -23.68
C THR A 73 0.04 9.42 -23.63
N SER A 74 0.65 9.75 -24.76
CA SER A 74 2.09 9.99 -24.92
C SER A 74 2.58 11.27 -24.22
N GLY A 75 3.88 11.45 -24.17
CA GLY A 75 4.53 12.66 -23.66
C GLY A 75 4.11 12.97 -22.22
N PRO A 76 3.46 14.12 -21.97
CA PRO A 76 3.07 14.52 -20.62
C PRO A 76 2.12 13.53 -19.95
N GLY A 77 1.29 12.81 -20.69
CA GLY A 77 0.42 11.77 -20.12
C GLY A 77 1.22 10.63 -19.51
N ALA A 78 2.21 10.14 -20.22
CA ALA A 78 3.12 9.10 -19.72
C ALA A 78 3.98 9.59 -18.54
N THR A 79 4.57 10.79 -18.65
CA THR A 79 5.44 11.33 -17.60
C THR A 79 4.68 11.68 -16.32
N ASN A 80 3.43 12.15 -16.40
CA ASN A 80 2.58 12.41 -15.25
C ASN A 80 2.23 11.14 -14.46
N ALA A 81 2.19 9.97 -15.10
CA ALA A 81 1.89 8.70 -14.44
C ALA A 81 3.07 8.12 -13.63
N VAL A 82 4.30 8.61 -13.84
CA VAL A 82 5.54 8.01 -13.30
C VAL A 82 5.54 7.92 -11.78
N THR A 83 5.09 8.95 -11.07
CA THR A 83 5.00 8.92 -9.60
C THR A 83 4.09 7.77 -9.12
N GLY A 84 2.92 7.58 -9.75
CA GLY A 84 2.02 6.48 -9.40
C GLY A 84 2.61 5.10 -9.73
N ILE A 85 3.31 4.98 -10.86
CA ILE A 85 4.01 3.76 -11.26
C ILE A 85 5.11 3.42 -10.24
N ALA A 86 5.92 4.41 -9.85
CA ALA A 86 6.98 4.24 -8.85
C ALA A 86 6.42 3.86 -7.47
N THR A 87 5.26 4.41 -7.07
CA THR A 87 4.54 4.03 -5.86
C THR A 87 4.16 2.55 -5.87
N ALA A 88 3.55 2.08 -6.95
CA ALA A 88 3.20 0.68 -7.13
C ALA A 88 4.44 -0.24 -7.12
N TYR A 89 5.54 0.20 -7.76
CA TYR A 89 6.79 -0.56 -7.78
C TYR A 89 7.40 -0.75 -6.39
N MET A 90 7.49 0.31 -5.60
CA MET A 90 8.08 0.28 -4.26
C MET A 90 7.31 -0.64 -3.31
N ASP A 91 5.99 -0.74 -3.47
CA ASP A 91 5.12 -1.58 -2.63
C ASP A 91 4.76 -2.92 -3.28
N SER A 92 5.33 -3.22 -4.45
CA SER A 92 5.11 -4.50 -5.16
C SER A 92 3.65 -4.72 -5.57
N ILE A 93 2.97 -3.67 -6.03
CA ILE A 93 1.56 -3.73 -6.42
C ILE A 93 1.44 -4.14 -7.90
N PRO A 94 0.67 -5.18 -8.23
CA PRO A 94 0.47 -5.59 -9.61
C PRO A 94 -0.33 -4.53 -10.37
N MET A 95 0.27 -3.99 -11.42
CA MET A 95 -0.34 -2.97 -12.27
C MET A 95 0.10 -3.16 -13.72
N VAL A 96 -0.80 -2.93 -14.68
CA VAL A 96 -0.48 -2.85 -16.10
C VAL A 96 -0.81 -1.45 -16.58
N VAL A 97 0.21 -0.74 -17.07
CA VAL A 97 0.06 0.63 -17.55
C VAL A 97 0.23 0.65 -19.07
N PHE A 98 -0.78 1.15 -19.75
CA PHE A 98 -0.75 1.41 -21.18
C PHE A 98 -0.43 2.89 -21.39
N THR A 99 0.64 3.16 -22.13
CA THR A 99 1.00 4.52 -22.57
C THR A 99 0.90 4.60 -24.09
N GLY A 100 0.34 5.69 -24.58
CA GLY A 100 0.46 6.01 -25.99
C GLY A 100 1.87 6.47 -26.33
N GLN A 101 2.27 6.28 -27.59
CA GLN A 101 3.51 6.79 -28.13
C GLN A 101 3.25 7.44 -29.51
N VAL A 102 4.13 8.31 -29.94
CA VAL A 102 4.12 8.85 -31.31
C VAL A 102 4.26 7.71 -32.33
N PRO A 103 3.78 7.87 -33.60
CA PRO A 103 3.89 6.83 -34.61
C PRO A 103 5.33 6.32 -34.77
N THR A 104 5.49 5.01 -35.02
CA THR A 104 6.81 4.36 -35.13
C THR A 104 7.82 5.06 -36.04
N PRO A 105 7.45 5.62 -37.21
CA PRO A 105 8.44 6.27 -38.08
C PRO A 105 9.04 7.57 -37.53
N VAL A 106 8.42 8.18 -36.51
CA VAL A 106 8.86 9.48 -35.97
C VAL A 106 9.44 9.36 -34.54
N ILE A 107 9.53 8.15 -34.00
CA ILE A 107 10.21 7.91 -32.72
C ILE A 107 11.68 8.29 -32.84
N GLY A 108 12.19 9.14 -31.93
CA GLY A 108 13.56 9.64 -31.91
C GLY A 108 13.80 10.85 -32.79
N SER A 109 12.73 11.53 -33.26
CA SER A 109 12.81 12.74 -34.09
C SER A 109 12.38 14.02 -33.34
N ASP A 110 12.22 13.97 -32.02
CA ASP A 110 11.66 15.06 -31.19
C ASP A 110 10.23 15.45 -31.63
N ALA A 111 9.43 14.44 -31.97
CA ALA A 111 8.06 14.66 -32.41
C ALA A 111 7.18 15.25 -31.29
N PHE A 112 6.11 15.94 -31.68
CA PHE A 112 5.17 16.55 -30.72
C PHE A 112 4.61 15.51 -29.73
N GLN A 113 4.77 15.78 -28.43
CA GLN A 113 4.40 14.87 -27.33
C GLN A 113 5.13 13.51 -27.34
N GLU A 114 6.33 13.47 -27.88
CA GLU A 114 7.23 12.32 -27.71
C GLU A 114 7.89 12.35 -26.34
N ALA A 115 8.05 11.18 -25.74
CA ALA A 115 8.91 10.96 -24.57
C ALA A 115 9.53 9.56 -24.66
N ASP A 116 10.77 9.39 -24.19
CA ASP A 116 11.36 8.07 -23.99
C ASP A 116 10.75 7.40 -22.74
N THR A 117 9.50 7.00 -22.88
CA THR A 117 8.73 6.36 -21.80
C THR A 117 9.42 5.12 -21.27
N ILE A 118 10.05 4.34 -22.16
CA ILE A 118 10.81 3.12 -21.80
C ILE A 118 12.02 3.47 -20.93
N GLY A 119 12.80 4.46 -21.32
CA GLY A 119 13.95 4.93 -20.55
C GLY A 119 13.57 5.51 -19.19
N ILE A 120 12.55 6.37 -19.17
CA ILE A 120 12.05 7.03 -17.94
C ILE A 120 11.52 6.00 -16.94
N THR A 121 10.77 5.00 -17.37
CA THR A 121 10.11 4.04 -16.48
C THR A 121 10.94 2.82 -16.11
N ARG A 122 12.03 2.54 -16.83
CA ARG A 122 12.90 1.36 -16.61
C ARG A 122 13.26 1.11 -15.13
N PRO A 123 13.65 2.11 -14.32
CA PRO A 123 14.03 1.90 -12.93
C PRO A 123 12.84 1.70 -11.98
N CYS A 124 11.62 2.03 -12.39
CA CYS A 124 10.43 1.98 -11.54
C CYS A 124 9.32 1.05 -12.04
N VAL A 125 9.66 0.13 -12.96
CA VAL A 125 8.75 -0.94 -13.39
C VAL A 125 9.45 -2.29 -13.27
N LYS A 126 8.66 -3.33 -13.16
CA LYS A 126 9.16 -4.70 -13.21
C LYS A 126 9.63 -5.08 -14.60
N HIS A 127 8.92 -4.60 -15.61
CA HIS A 127 9.29 -4.68 -17.03
C HIS A 127 8.53 -3.63 -17.83
N ASN A 128 9.08 -3.25 -19.00
CA ASN A 128 8.38 -2.41 -19.97
C ASN A 128 8.55 -2.95 -21.39
N PHE A 129 7.58 -2.69 -22.25
CA PHE A 129 7.54 -3.10 -23.64
C PHE A 129 7.25 -1.89 -24.53
N LEU A 130 8.02 -1.72 -25.61
CA LEU A 130 7.64 -0.89 -26.75
C LEU A 130 7.13 -1.81 -27.86
N VAL A 131 5.85 -1.70 -28.20
CA VAL A 131 5.22 -2.53 -29.23
C VAL A 131 5.61 -1.99 -30.61
N LYS A 132 6.07 -2.87 -31.49
CA LYS A 132 6.57 -2.47 -32.82
C LYS A 132 5.69 -2.96 -33.98
N ARG A 133 4.80 -3.89 -33.74
CA ARG A 133 3.88 -4.45 -34.74
C ARG A 133 2.55 -4.80 -34.08
N THR A 134 1.47 -4.65 -34.83
CA THR A 134 0.10 -4.92 -34.36
C THR A 134 -0.08 -6.39 -33.96
N GLU A 135 0.56 -7.31 -34.68
CA GLU A 135 0.49 -8.76 -34.42
C GLU A 135 1.09 -9.15 -33.07
N ASP A 136 2.01 -8.34 -32.52
CA ASP A 136 2.69 -8.62 -31.27
C ASP A 136 1.88 -8.16 -30.04
N LEU A 137 0.80 -7.38 -30.23
CA LEU A 137 0.02 -6.77 -29.14
C LEU A 137 -0.55 -7.81 -28.17
N ALA A 138 -1.27 -8.80 -28.67
CA ALA A 138 -1.98 -9.77 -27.84
C ALA A 138 -1.01 -10.57 -26.95
N GLU A 139 0.10 -11.04 -27.52
CA GLU A 139 1.14 -11.75 -26.77
C GLU A 139 1.86 -10.84 -25.76
N THR A 140 2.13 -9.58 -26.14
CA THR A 140 2.78 -8.59 -25.27
C THR A 140 1.91 -8.26 -24.07
N ILE A 141 0.62 -8.05 -24.28
CA ILE A 141 -0.34 -7.78 -23.20
C ILE A 141 -0.41 -8.99 -22.26
N LYS A 142 -0.50 -10.22 -22.80
CA LYS A 142 -0.49 -11.43 -21.97
C LYS A 142 0.78 -11.54 -21.13
N LYS A 143 1.94 -11.25 -21.72
CA LYS A 143 3.23 -11.22 -20.99
C LYS A 143 3.22 -10.18 -19.88
N ALA A 144 2.68 -8.99 -20.14
CA ALA A 144 2.60 -7.91 -19.16
C ALA A 144 1.78 -8.31 -17.93
N PHE A 145 0.57 -8.85 -18.11
CA PHE A 145 -0.25 -9.35 -17.01
C PHE A 145 0.44 -10.49 -16.25
N TYR A 146 1.06 -11.44 -16.96
CA TYR A 146 1.78 -12.54 -16.35
C TYR A 146 2.97 -12.05 -15.50
N ILE A 147 3.77 -11.11 -16.01
CA ILE A 147 4.90 -10.54 -15.25
C ILE A 147 4.41 -9.73 -14.06
N ALA A 148 3.37 -8.90 -14.23
CA ALA A 148 2.85 -8.06 -13.18
C ALA A 148 2.35 -8.86 -11.96
N THR A 149 1.74 -10.02 -12.19
CA THR A 149 1.02 -10.80 -11.17
C THR A 149 1.78 -12.00 -10.60
N THR A 150 2.91 -12.40 -11.18
CA THR A 150 3.67 -13.59 -10.76
C THR A 150 5.02 -13.22 -10.12
N GLY A 151 5.62 -14.14 -9.35
CA GLY A 151 6.80 -13.84 -8.54
C GLY A 151 6.50 -12.70 -7.57
N ARG A 152 7.45 -11.82 -7.30
CA ARG A 152 7.18 -10.56 -6.61
C ARG A 152 6.34 -9.67 -7.53
N PRO A 153 5.09 -9.31 -7.19
CA PRO A 153 4.26 -8.48 -8.06
C PRO A 153 4.86 -7.09 -8.30
N GLY A 154 4.36 -6.40 -9.32
CA GLY A 154 4.80 -5.04 -9.60
C GLY A 154 4.27 -4.50 -10.92
N PRO A 155 4.43 -3.20 -11.19
CA PRO A 155 3.95 -2.58 -12.41
C PRO A 155 4.73 -3.05 -13.64
N VAL A 156 3.99 -3.21 -14.75
CA VAL A 156 4.52 -3.45 -16.09
C VAL A 156 3.91 -2.41 -17.03
N LEU A 157 4.74 -1.80 -17.87
CA LEU A 157 4.31 -0.77 -18.80
C LEU A 157 4.35 -1.30 -20.23
N ILE A 158 3.34 -0.93 -21.01
CA ILE A 158 3.25 -1.22 -22.46
C ILE A 158 3.12 0.12 -23.19
N ASP A 159 4.17 0.52 -23.87
CA ASP A 159 4.21 1.73 -24.68
C ASP A 159 3.78 1.39 -26.11
N ILE A 160 2.68 2.01 -26.58
CA ILE A 160 2.03 1.61 -27.83
C ILE A 160 2.02 2.79 -28.80
N PRO A 161 2.83 2.74 -29.87
CA PRO A 161 2.79 3.73 -30.94
C PRO A 161 1.40 3.80 -31.60
N LYS A 162 1.00 5.02 -31.97
CA LYS A 162 -0.34 5.30 -32.50
C LYS A 162 -0.69 4.49 -33.74
N ASP A 163 0.25 4.32 -34.66
CA ASP A 163 0.09 3.54 -35.91
C ASP A 163 -0.16 2.06 -35.66
N ILE A 164 0.34 1.51 -34.55
CA ILE A 164 0.09 0.12 -34.15
C ILE A 164 -1.39 -0.12 -33.82
N THR A 165 -2.10 0.92 -33.37
CA THR A 165 -3.52 0.84 -33.00
C THR A 165 -4.48 1.27 -34.10
N ASP A 166 -3.97 1.59 -35.30
CA ASP A 166 -4.75 2.14 -36.41
C ASP A 166 -5.93 1.22 -36.81
N PRO A 167 -7.17 1.77 -36.92
CA PRO A 167 -8.35 1.00 -37.33
C PRO A 167 -8.26 0.36 -38.72
N GLY A 168 -7.46 0.92 -39.62
CA GLY A 168 -7.22 0.40 -40.95
C GLY A 168 -6.30 -0.81 -40.98
N ASN A 169 -5.48 -1.03 -39.95
CA ASN A 169 -4.56 -2.15 -39.85
C ASN A 169 -5.17 -3.27 -39.01
N LYS A 170 -5.84 -4.23 -39.66
CA LYS A 170 -6.44 -5.39 -38.99
C LYS A 170 -5.58 -6.62 -39.12
N VAL A 171 -5.48 -7.37 -38.04
CA VAL A 171 -4.72 -8.63 -37.97
C VAL A 171 -5.56 -9.70 -37.29
N THR A 172 -5.18 -10.97 -37.52
CA THR A 172 -5.85 -12.09 -36.84
C THR A 172 -5.56 -12.05 -35.35
N TYR A 173 -6.64 -11.94 -34.55
CA TYR A 173 -6.54 -12.00 -33.10
C TYR A 173 -6.35 -13.43 -32.61
N ASP A 174 -5.23 -13.68 -31.95
CA ASP A 174 -4.94 -14.93 -31.22
C ASP A 174 -4.40 -14.58 -29.82
N TYR A 175 -5.17 -14.91 -28.78
CA TYR A 175 -4.78 -14.64 -27.40
C TYR A 175 -4.21 -15.88 -26.74
N PRO A 176 -2.92 -15.87 -26.34
CA PRO A 176 -2.27 -17.04 -25.79
C PRO A 176 -2.89 -17.51 -24.48
N LYS A 177 -3.31 -18.78 -24.39
CA LYS A 177 -3.82 -19.37 -23.14
C LYS A 177 -2.74 -19.47 -22.06
N LYS A 178 -1.48 -19.64 -22.44
CA LYS A 178 -0.32 -19.75 -21.53
C LYS A 178 0.87 -19.03 -22.13
N ILE A 179 1.62 -18.36 -21.28
CA ILE A 179 2.90 -17.76 -21.64
C ILE A 179 4.04 -18.60 -21.07
N LYS A 180 5.06 -18.83 -21.92
CA LYS A 180 6.33 -19.40 -21.51
C LYS A 180 7.44 -18.42 -21.88
N MET A 181 8.14 -17.92 -20.87
CA MET A 181 9.25 -16.98 -21.06
C MET A 181 10.58 -17.66 -20.78
N ARG A 182 11.59 -17.39 -21.64
CA ARG A 182 12.90 -18.03 -21.50
C ARG A 182 13.62 -17.62 -20.22
N SER A 183 13.54 -16.33 -19.85
CA SER A 183 14.33 -15.72 -18.77
C SER A 183 13.51 -15.40 -17.51
N TYR A 184 12.21 -15.72 -17.49
CA TYR A 184 11.34 -15.42 -16.37
C TYR A 184 10.61 -16.69 -15.91
N ASN A 185 11.08 -17.25 -14.80
CA ASN A 185 10.56 -18.48 -14.21
C ASN A 185 10.33 -18.28 -12.72
N PRO A 186 9.17 -17.75 -12.31
CA PRO A 186 8.86 -17.47 -10.90
C PRO A 186 8.82 -18.77 -10.08
N VAL A 187 9.36 -18.69 -8.86
CA VAL A 187 9.35 -19.81 -7.91
C VAL A 187 7.92 -20.08 -7.47
N SER A 188 7.51 -21.35 -7.48
CA SER A 188 6.15 -21.78 -7.13
C SER A 188 6.04 -22.56 -5.82
N LYS A 189 7.17 -22.96 -5.20
CA LYS A 189 7.20 -23.76 -3.96
C LYS A 189 8.43 -23.42 -3.13
N GLY A 190 8.27 -23.38 -1.79
CA GLY A 190 9.37 -23.31 -0.85
C GLY A 190 10.13 -24.64 -0.76
N HIS A 191 11.42 -24.59 -0.39
CA HIS A 191 12.23 -25.78 -0.22
C HIS A 191 11.92 -26.50 1.11
N LEU A 192 11.36 -27.71 1.05
CA LEU A 192 10.87 -28.46 2.22
C LEU A 192 11.97 -28.71 3.28
N GLY A 193 13.22 -28.92 2.88
CA GLY A 193 14.36 -29.07 3.79
C GLY A 193 14.59 -27.82 4.64
N GLN A 194 14.49 -26.63 4.03
CA GLN A 194 14.60 -25.36 4.75
C GLN A 194 13.39 -25.12 5.67
N ILE A 195 12.19 -25.49 5.24
CA ILE A 195 10.98 -25.42 6.07
C ILE A 195 11.15 -26.31 7.32
N LYS A 196 11.59 -27.55 7.18
CA LYS A 196 11.86 -28.47 8.32
C LYS A 196 12.95 -27.91 9.25
N LYS A 197 14.02 -27.33 8.69
CA LYS A 197 15.09 -26.67 9.47
C LYS A 197 14.54 -25.50 10.27
N ALA A 198 13.72 -24.63 9.62
CA ALA A 198 13.07 -23.50 10.26
C ALA A 198 12.21 -23.94 11.45
N ILE A 199 11.31 -24.91 11.25
CA ILE A 199 10.45 -25.46 12.32
C ILE A 199 11.30 -26.03 13.46
N GLY A 200 12.37 -26.76 13.16
CA GLY A 200 13.28 -27.28 14.19
C GLY A 200 13.95 -26.19 15.04
N ILE A 201 14.19 -25.01 14.50
CA ILE A 201 14.70 -23.82 15.22
C ILE A 201 13.58 -23.18 16.03
N MET A 202 12.41 -22.95 15.41
CA MET A 202 11.24 -22.31 16.03
C MET A 202 10.78 -23.06 17.28
N LEU A 203 10.70 -24.39 17.24
CA LEU A 203 10.26 -25.20 18.38
C LEU A 203 11.26 -25.20 19.57
N LYS A 204 12.48 -24.75 19.38
CA LYS A 204 13.50 -24.61 20.43
C LYS A 204 13.65 -23.18 20.93
N ALA A 205 12.97 -22.22 20.27
CA ALA A 205 13.07 -20.82 20.62
C ALA A 205 12.53 -20.54 22.04
N GLU A 206 13.17 -19.62 22.73
CA GLU A 206 12.73 -19.14 24.04
C GLU A 206 11.97 -17.82 23.94
N ARG A 207 12.36 -16.98 22.98
CA ARG A 207 11.78 -15.64 22.71
C ARG A 207 11.48 -15.42 21.23
N PRO A 208 10.64 -16.30 20.59
CA PRO A 208 10.34 -16.15 19.18
C PRO A 208 9.42 -14.95 18.90
N VAL A 209 9.57 -14.36 17.70
CA VAL A 209 8.66 -13.32 17.20
C VAL A 209 8.39 -13.53 15.72
N PHE A 210 7.12 -13.50 15.30
CA PHE A 210 6.73 -13.33 13.91
C PHE A 210 6.81 -11.85 13.52
N TYR A 211 7.52 -11.58 12.43
CA TYR A 211 7.63 -10.27 11.79
C TYR A 211 7.03 -10.34 10.40
N THR A 212 5.88 -9.69 10.18
CA THR A 212 5.11 -9.88 8.95
C THR A 212 4.95 -8.58 8.17
N GLY A 213 5.09 -8.70 6.85
CA GLY A 213 4.99 -7.58 5.93
C GLY A 213 3.89 -7.74 4.88
N GLY A 214 3.85 -6.79 3.93
CA GLY A 214 2.86 -6.73 2.85
C GLY A 214 2.79 -7.98 1.97
N GLY A 215 3.86 -8.78 1.89
CA GLY A 215 3.88 -10.03 1.12
C GLY A 215 2.83 -11.05 1.58
N VAL A 216 2.46 -11.03 2.87
CA VAL A 216 1.36 -11.85 3.41
C VAL A 216 0.01 -11.44 2.83
N VAL A 217 -0.23 -10.12 2.77
CA VAL A 217 -1.47 -9.55 2.20
C VAL A 217 -1.53 -9.80 0.69
N LEU A 218 -0.43 -9.56 -0.02
CA LEU A 218 -0.35 -9.74 -1.48
C LEU A 218 -0.62 -11.18 -1.92
N ASP A 219 -0.09 -12.18 -1.19
CA ASP A 219 -0.28 -13.60 -1.50
C ASP A 219 -1.55 -14.22 -0.88
N ASN A 220 -2.46 -13.40 -0.31
CA ASN A 220 -3.65 -13.88 0.39
C ASN A 220 -3.34 -14.97 1.44
N ALA A 221 -2.30 -14.74 2.22
CA ALA A 221 -1.74 -15.68 3.19
C ALA A 221 -2.14 -15.39 4.65
N ALA A 222 -3.08 -14.47 4.90
CA ALA A 222 -3.52 -14.08 6.25
C ALA A 222 -4.02 -15.28 7.06
N LYS A 223 -4.92 -16.12 6.49
CA LYS A 223 -5.44 -17.28 7.21
C LYS A 223 -4.36 -18.32 7.57
N PRO A 224 -3.51 -18.82 6.64
CA PRO A 224 -2.45 -19.76 7.04
C PRO A 224 -1.42 -19.12 7.99
N LEU A 225 -1.22 -17.79 7.97
CA LEU A 225 -0.42 -17.11 8.98
C LEU A 225 -1.07 -17.18 10.36
N THR A 226 -2.35 -16.83 10.46
CA THR A 226 -3.11 -16.89 11.71
C THR A 226 -3.10 -18.30 12.29
N ASP A 227 -3.40 -19.31 11.46
CA ASP A 227 -3.39 -20.72 11.87
C ASP A 227 -2.02 -21.16 12.43
N LEU A 228 -0.91 -20.69 11.82
CA LEU A 228 0.44 -21.03 12.28
C LEU A 228 0.81 -20.29 13.58
N VAL A 229 0.48 -19.01 13.70
CA VAL A 229 0.72 -18.18 14.90
C VAL A 229 -0.02 -18.78 16.10
N GLU A 230 -1.29 -19.13 15.92
CA GLU A 230 -2.13 -19.72 16.97
C GLU A 230 -1.64 -21.12 17.38
N ALA A 231 -1.22 -21.96 16.42
CA ALA A 231 -0.69 -23.30 16.70
C ALA A 231 0.61 -23.27 17.50
N LEU A 232 1.41 -22.21 17.34
CA LEU A 232 2.70 -22.05 18.03
C LEU A 232 2.61 -21.18 19.29
N ASP A 233 1.53 -20.41 19.47
CA ASP A 233 1.33 -19.42 20.55
C ASP A 233 2.44 -18.34 20.60
N PHE A 234 2.97 -17.95 19.42
CA PHE A 234 4.04 -16.97 19.31
C PHE A 234 3.49 -15.55 19.15
N PRO A 235 4.16 -14.53 19.72
CA PRO A 235 3.83 -13.13 19.44
C PRO A 235 4.09 -12.78 17.97
N ILE A 236 3.27 -11.87 17.46
CA ILE A 236 3.35 -11.38 16.09
C ILE A 236 3.30 -9.86 16.05
N THR A 237 4.23 -9.28 15.30
CA THR A 237 4.22 -7.86 14.93
C THR A 237 4.09 -7.70 13.43
N GLN A 238 3.55 -6.55 12.99
CA GLN A 238 3.28 -6.29 11.58
C GLN A 238 3.92 -4.96 11.17
N THR A 239 4.46 -4.93 9.94
CA THR A 239 4.90 -3.68 9.33
C THR A 239 3.70 -2.81 8.97
N LEU A 240 3.94 -1.53 8.67
CA LEU A 240 2.94 -0.62 8.12
C LEU A 240 2.17 -1.27 6.95
N MET A 241 2.87 -1.97 6.03
CA MET A 241 2.25 -2.65 4.88
C MET A 241 1.62 -4.00 5.24
N GLY A 242 1.89 -4.53 6.41
CA GLY A 242 1.39 -5.81 6.89
C GLY A 242 0.14 -5.72 7.75
N LEU A 243 -0.28 -4.52 8.15
CA LEU A 243 -1.45 -4.33 9.04
C LEU A 243 -2.70 -5.01 8.47
N GLY A 244 -3.37 -5.81 9.30
CA GLY A 244 -4.49 -6.66 8.94
C GLY A 244 -4.11 -8.03 8.38
N ALA A 245 -2.83 -8.36 8.19
CA ALA A 245 -2.39 -9.71 7.84
C ALA A 245 -2.68 -10.73 8.95
N TYR A 246 -2.54 -10.31 10.19
CA TYR A 246 -3.08 -10.94 11.39
C TYR A 246 -4.05 -9.94 12.03
N PRO A 247 -5.19 -10.37 12.63
CA PRO A 247 -6.14 -9.44 13.23
C PRO A 247 -5.49 -8.54 14.31
N GLY A 248 -5.70 -7.23 14.20
CA GLY A 248 -5.21 -6.26 15.17
C GLY A 248 -5.80 -6.45 16.57
N SER A 249 -7.04 -6.99 16.67
CA SER A 249 -7.68 -7.41 17.92
C SER A 249 -7.20 -8.76 18.46
N GLY A 250 -6.39 -9.49 17.69
CA GLY A 250 -5.93 -10.83 18.04
C GLY A 250 -4.95 -10.82 19.22
N LYS A 251 -5.09 -11.77 20.14
CA LYS A 251 -4.31 -11.85 21.40
C LYS A 251 -2.78 -11.88 21.20
N HIS A 252 -2.31 -12.42 20.05
CA HIS A 252 -0.89 -12.55 19.76
C HIS A 252 -0.28 -11.30 19.12
N PHE A 253 -1.13 -10.36 18.66
CA PHE A 253 -0.65 -9.12 18.09
C PHE A 253 -0.04 -8.20 19.16
N ILE A 254 1.20 -7.81 18.96
CA ILE A 254 1.95 -6.96 19.90
C ILE A 254 2.17 -5.53 19.38
N GLY A 255 1.36 -5.10 18.41
CA GLY A 255 1.45 -3.78 17.80
C GLY A 255 2.25 -3.77 16.49
N MET A 256 2.23 -2.62 15.82
CA MET A 256 3.09 -2.33 14.66
C MET A 256 4.52 -2.10 15.15
N LEU A 257 5.52 -2.54 14.38
CA LEU A 257 6.93 -2.28 14.69
C LEU A 257 7.51 -1.14 13.82
N GLY A 258 8.72 -0.74 14.15
CA GLY A 258 9.50 0.24 13.39
C GLY A 258 9.51 1.62 14.00
N MET A 259 9.84 2.64 13.19
CA MET A 259 10.06 4.03 13.66
C MET A 259 8.94 4.57 14.54
N HIS A 260 7.68 4.30 14.18
CA HIS A 260 6.49 4.68 14.94
C HIS A 260 5.72 3.46 15.47
N GLY A 261 6.45 2.37 15.70
CA GLY A 261 5.91 1.14 16.29
C GLY A 261 5.68 1.26 17.79
N THR A 262 4.94 0.30 18.35
CA THR A 262 4.72 0.24 19.79
C THR A 262 6.01 -0.17 20.54
N TYR A 263 6.10 0.24 21.80
CA TYR A 263 7.26 -0.08 22.64
C TYR A 263 7.46 -1.59 22.77
N GLU A 264 6.41 -2.32 23.09
CA GLU A 264 6.45 -3.78 23.23
C GLU A 264 6.83 -4.49 21.92
N ALA A 265 6.38 -4.00 20.75
CA ALA A 265 6.76 -4.59 19.48
C ALA A 265 8.26 -4.40 19.18
N ASN A 266 8.76 -3.19 19.36
CA ASN A 266 10.17 -2.87 19.11
C ASN A 266 11.11 -3.56 20.11
N MET A 267 10.74 -3.61 21.39
CA MET A 267 11.52 -4.34 22.42
C MET A 267 11.51 -5.85 22.17
N ALA A 268 10.36 -6.41 21.78
CA ALA A 268 10.28 -7.83 21.43
C ALA A 268 11.15 -8.17 20.22
N MET A 269 11.24 -7.29 19.24
CA MET A 269 12.16 -7.43 18.10
C MET A 269 13.61 -7.36 18.52
N HIS A 270 13.96 -6.43 19.42
CA HIS A 270 15.34 -6.28 19.90
C HIS A 270 15.81 -7.51 20.69
N GLU A 271 14.96 -8.06 21.56
CA GLU A 271 15.32 -9.16 22.45
C GLU A 271 15.00 -10.57 21.93
N THR A 272 14.43 -10.70 20.75
CA THR A 272 14.09 -12.01 20.17
C THR A 272 15.34 -12.88 19.97
N ASP A 273 15.20 -14.18 20.22
CA ASP A 273 16.23 -15.18 19.87
C ASP A 273 15.97 -15.88 18.53
N VAL A 274 14.70 -15.84 18.04
CA VAL A 274 14.33 -16.37 16.72
C VAL A 274 13.32 -15.44 16.06
N LEU A 275 13.76 -14.75 15.04
CA LEU A 275 12.92 -13.90 14.20
C LEU A 275 12.38 -14.66 13.00
N ILE A 276 11.05 -14.70 12.84
CA ILE A 276 10.39 -15.31 11.69
C ILE A 276 9.85 -14.18 10.80
N ALA A 277 10.64 -13.77 9.82
CA ALA A 277 10.26 -12.73 8.86
C ALA A 277 9.44 -13.34 7.71
N VAL A 278 8.22 -12.86 7.51
CA VAL A 278 7.27 -13.39 6.53
C VAL A 278 6.81 -12.29 5.58
N GLY A 279 7.25 -12.36 4.32
CA GLY A 279 6.86 -11.39 3.30
C GLY A 279 7.22 -9.94 3.65
N ALA A 280 8.38 -9.75 4.30
CA ALA A 280 8.91 -8.47 4.74
C ALA A 280 10.33 -8.27 4.20
N ARG A 281 10.68 -7.03 3.83
CA ARG A 281 11.95 -6.72 3.13
C ARG A 281 13.04 -6.09 4.00
N PHE A 282 12.84 -5.98 5.31
CA PHE A 282 13.76 -5.32 6.23
C PHE A 282 14.07 -3.87 5.80
N ASP A 283 13.02 -3.07 5.73
CA ASP A 283 13.05 -1.65 5.39
C ASP A 283 13.79 -0.84 6.46
N ASP A 284 14.42 0.28 6.08
CA ASP A 284 15.16 1.14 7.01
C ASP A 284 14.27 1.77 8.10
N ARG A 285 12.97 2.01 7.79
CA ARG A 285 11.99 2.49 8.78
C ARG A 285 11.62 1.43 9.83
N VAL A 286 11.96 0.17 9.57
CA VAL A 286 11.78 -0.95 10.50
C VAL A 286 13.08 -1.30 11.20
N THR A 287 14.18 -1.41 10.46
CA THR A 287 15.46 -1.88 11.03
C THR A 287 16.16 -0.82 11.88
N GLY A 288 15.97 0.46 11.58
CA GLY A 288 16.78 1.50 12.18
C GLY A 288 18.27 1.21 11.98
N HIS A 289 19.04 1.20 13.06
CA HIS A 289 20.47 0.86 13.04
C HIS A 289 20.68 -0.65 12.84
N VAL A 290 21.01 -1.07 11.62
CA VAL A 290 21.07 -2.48 11.17
C VAL A 290 21.89 -3.39 12.09
N LYS A 291 23.01 -2.91 12.66
CA LYS A 291 23.85 -3.72 13.59
C LYS A 291 23.20 -3.98 14.94
N GLN A 292 22.19 -3.18 15.31
CA GLN A 292 21.44 -3.32 16.57
C GLN A 292 20.07 -3.98 16.35
N PHE A 293 19.76 -4.31 15.10
CA PHE A 293 18.50 -4.97 14.75
C PHE A 293 18.56 -6.45 15.09
N CYS A 294 17.77 -6.89 16.06
CA CYS A 294 17.69 -8.29 16.51
C CYS A 294 19.08 -8.94 16.69
N PRO A 295 20.00 -8.35 17.51
CA PRO A 295 21.44 -8.68 17.50
C PRO A 295 21.73 -10.15 17.81
N ASP A 296 20.90 -10.80 18.63
CA ASP A 296 21.11 -12.18 19.10
C ASP A 296 20.22 -13.20 18.38
N ALA A 297 19.40 -12.75 17.42
CA ALA A 297 18.40 -13.59 16.78
C ALA A 297 18.96 -14.48 15.67
N LYS A 298 18.44 -15.70 15.58
CA LYS A 298 18.47 -16.48 14.35
C LYS A 298 17.32 -16.02 13.45
N ILE A 299 17.64 -15.61 12.23
CA ILE A 299 16.66 -15.03 11.31
C ILE A 299 16.23 -16.05 10.27
N ILE A 300 14.93 -16.39 10.30
CA ILE A 300 14.24 -17.17 9.28
C ILE A 300 13.55 -16.16 8.36
N HIS A 301 13.81 -16.20 7.05
CA HIS A 301 13.21 -15.25 6.11
C HIS A 301 12.46 -15.98 5.00
N ILE A 302 11.16 -15.76 4.95
CA ILE A 302 10.23 -16.29 3.93
C ILE A 302 9.89 -15.15 2.98
N ASP A 303 10.36 -15.24 1.74
CA ASP A 303 10.10 -14.25 0.70
C ASP A 303 10.00 -14.92 -0.67
N ILE A 304 9.20 -14.34 -1.56
CA ILE A 304 9.08 -14.79 -2.96
C ILE A 304 10.26 -14.33 -3.82
N ASP A 305 10.91 -13.23 -3.42
CA ASP A 305 11.99 -12.60 -4.16
C ASP A 305 13.36 -13.03 -3.59
N PRO A 306 14.13 -13.86 -4.31
CA PRO A 306 15.44 -14.29 -3.86
C PRO A 306 16.43 -13.12 -3.68
N SER A 307 16.23 -11.99 -4.38
CA SER A 307 17.08 -10.82 -4.24
C SER A 307 16.89 -10.06 -2.93
N SER A 308 15.78 -10.28 -2.23
CA SER A 308 15.52 -9.72 -0.90
C SER A 308 16.25 -10.47 0.22
N ILE A 309 16.63 -11.73 -0.01
CA ILE A 309 17.30 -12.57 1.00
C ILE A 309 18.69 -12.05 1.29
N SER A 310 18.98 -11.79 2.56
CA SER A 310 20.26 -11.25 3.05
C SER A 310 20.68 -9.92 2.40
N LYS A 311 19.75 -9.16 1.84
CA LYS A 311 20.02 -7.86 1.21
C LYS A 311 20.41 -6.81 2.25
N ASN A 312 19.64 -6.66 3.31
CA ASN A 312 19.82 -5.65 4.35
C ASN A 312 20.27 -6.28 5.68
N VAL A 313 19.74 -7.45 6.02
CA VAL A 313 20.01 -8.17 7.26
C VAL A 313 20.41 -9.60 6.92
N ARG A 314 21.44 -10.14 7.58
CA ARG A 314 21.89 -11.52 7.39
C ARG A 314 20.80 -12.52 7.78
N VAL A 315 20.56 -13.52 6.94
CA VAL A 315 19.55 -14.56 7.14
C VAL A 315 20.21 -15.91 7.40
N ASP A 316 19.75 -16.64 8.44
CA ASP A 316 20.26 -17.98 8.80
C ASP A 316 19.51 -19.10 8.07
N VAL A 317 18.22 -18.90 7.83
CA VAL A 317 17.37 -19.86 7.10
C VAL A 317 16.53 -19.14 6.04
N PRO A 318 17.00 -19.09 4.80
CA PRO A 318 16.23 -18.55 3.70
C PRO A 318 15.19 -19.58 3.22
N ILE A 319 13.95 -19.12 2.98
CA ILE A 319 12.89 -19.90 2.34
C ILE A 319 12.32 -19.06 1.21
N VAL A 320 12.81 -19.30 -0.01
CA VAL A 320 12.30 -18.63 -1.21
C VAL A 320 11.08 -19.37 -1.73
N GLY A 321 9.93 -18.69 -1.80
CA GLY A 321 8.68 -19.25 -2.28
C GLY A 321 7.46 -18.42 -1.92
N PRO A 322 6.28 -18.75 -2.52
CA PRO A 322 5.02 -18.09 -2.19
C PRO A 322 4.70 -18.25 -0.70
N VAL A 323 4.40 -17.14 -0.03
CA VAL A 323 4.17 -17.09 1.41
C VAL A 323 3.04 -18.04 1.82
N LYS A 324 1.92 -18.01 1.09
CA LYS A 324 0.75 -18.87 1.36
C LYS A 324 1.09 -20.36 1.33
N GLN A 325 1.86 -20.80 0.33
CA GLN A 325 2.25 -22.19 0.20
C GLN A 325 3.24 -22.58 1.30
N VAL A 326 4.24 -21.73 1.55
CA VAL A 326 5.26 -21.98 2.59
C VAL A 326 4.61 -22.10 3.98
N LEU A 327 3.70 -21.18 4.34
CA LEU A 327 3.00 -21.23 5.65
C LEU A 327 2.14 -22.48 5.80
N ARG A 328 1.45 -22.94 4.74
CA ARG A 328 0.70 -24.19 4.75
C ARG A 328 1.60 -25.42 4.97
N ASP A 329 2.75 -25.43 4.29
CA ASP A 329 3.73 -26.52 4.46
C ASP A 329 4.35 -26.48 5.86
N MET A 330 4.62 -25.29 6.42
CA MET A 330 5.08 -25.11 7.80
C MET A 330 4.06 -25.64 8.81
N LEU A 331 2.79 -25.27 8.67
CA LEU A 331 1.71 -25.75 9.56
C LEU A 331 1.59 -27.26 9.50
N LYS A 332 1.68 -27.85 8.30
CA LYS A 332 1.70 -29.31 8.15
C LYS A 332 2.87 -29.96 8.91
N VAL A 333 4.08 -29.41 8.74
CA VAL A 333 5.28 -29.91 9.44
C VAL A 333 5.14 -29.74 10.96
N VAL A 334 4.57 -28.62 11.45
CA VAL A 334 4.30 -28.42 12.90
C VAL A 334 3.35 -29.49 13.43
N ASN A 335 2.26 -29.78 12.72
CA ASN A 335 1.27 -30.78 13.14
C ASN A 335 1.81 -32.23 13.14
N GLU A 336 2.87 -32.49 12.37
CA GLU A 336 3.57 -33.80 12.35
C GLU A 336 4.58 -33.96 13.51
N GLN A 337 4.88 -32.89 14.28
CA GLN A 337 5.86 -32.96 15.36
C GLN A 337 5.28 -33.60 16.61
N LYS A 338 6.10 -34.46 17.26
CA LYS A 338 5.74 -35.08 18.55
C LYS A 338 5.81 -34.10 19.74
N LYS A 339 6.58 -33.02 19.63
CA LYS A 339 6.78 -32.00 20.66
C LYS A 339 6.46 -30.62 20.08
N GLY A 340 5.63 -29.88 20.80
CA GLY A 340 5.36 -28.47 20.49
C GLY A 340 6.47 -27.54 21.00
N PRO A 341 6.22 -26.22 20.95
CA PRO A 341 7.12 -25.19 21.48
C PRO A 341 7.41 -25.36 22.96
N ASN A 342 8.47 -24.73 23.44
CA ASN A 342 8.83 -24.68 24.86
C ASN A 342 7.84 -23.80 25.64
N LYS A 343 6.82 -24.38 26.23
CA LYS A 343 5.72 -23.67 26.92
C LYS A 343 6.20 -22.83 28.12
N GLU A 344 7.20 -23.32 28.87
CA GLU A 344 7.73 -22.60 30.04
C GLU A 344 8.51 -21.33 29.61
N ALA A 345 9.30 -21.44 28.56
CA ALA A 345 9.98 -20.26 27.98
C ALA A 345 8.98 -19.27 27.40
N LEU A 346 7.98 -19.73 26.64
CA LEU A 346 6.93 -18.85 26.09
C LEU A 346 6.13 -18.14 27.18
N LYS A 347 5.81 -18.81 28.30
CA LYS A 347 5.13 -18.18 29.42
C LYS A 347 5.95 -17.01 30.00
N LYS A 348 7.26 -17.18 30.14
CA LYS A 348 8.18 -16.10 30.59
C LYS A 348 8.26 -14.98 29.55
N TRP A 349 8.29 -15.34 28.28
CA TRP A 349 8.36 -14.37 27.18
C TRP A 349 7.11 -13.52 27.11
N TRP A 350 5.91 -14.12 27.17
CA TRP A 350 4.65 -13.38 27.24
C TRP A 350 4.56 -12.48 28.47
N ALA A 351 5.01 -12.94 29.64
CA ALA A 351 5.03 -12.11 30.84
C ALA A 351 5.95 -10.88 30.68
N GLN A 352 7.08 -11.01 29.95
CA GLN A 352 7.94 -9.88 29.64
C GLN A 352 7.28 -8.90 28.64
N ILE A 353 6.62 -9.42 27.61
CA ILE A 353 5.87 -8.60 26.64
C ILE A 353 4.73 -7.86 27.35
N ASP A 354 3.98 -8.52 28.23
CA ASP A 354 2.90 -7.88 28.98
C ASP A 354 3.40 -6.78 29.93
N LYS A 355 4.60 -6.94 30.48
CA LYS A 355 5.27 -5.88 31.25
C LYS A 355 5.55 -4.65 30.37
N TRP A 356 6.01 -4.84 29.13
CA TRP A 356 6.22 -3.73 28.19
C TRP A 356 4.91 -3.09 27.76
N ARG A 357 3.86 -3.88 27.49
CA ARG A 357 2.51 -3.37 27.22
C ARG A 357 1.96 -2.49 28.31
N SER A 358 2.28 -2.80 29.58
CA SER A 358 1.78 -2.01 30.72
C SER A 358 2.32 -0.57 30.77
N MET A 359 3.31 -0.23 29.92
CA MET A 359 3.76 1.14 29.74
C MET A 359 2.75 2.00 28.98
N ASP A 360 1.82 1.37 28.24
CA ASP A 360 0.76 2.06 27.47
C ASP A 360 1.31 3.18 26.57
N CYS A 361 2.27 2.83 25.73
CA CYS A 361 3.09 3.77 24.97
C CYS A 361 2.32 4.60 23.95
N LEU A 362 1.07 4.24 23.63
CA LEU A 362 0.17 4.99 22.76
C LEU A 362 -0.76 5.93 23.52
N LYS A 363 -0.64 6.01 24.86
CA LYS A 363 -1.44 6.91 25.67
C LYS A 363 -1.19 8.37 25.27
N TYR A 364 -2.27 9.14 25.13
CA TYR A 364 -2.23 10.57 24.85
C TYR A 364 -3.14 11.36 25.83
N ASP A 365 -2.96 12.68 25.89
CA ASP A 365 -3.78 13.53 26.77
C ASP A 365 -5.17 13.79 26.14
N THR A 366 -6.21 13.38 26.83
CA THR A 366 -7.61 13.56 26.41
C THR A 366 -8.29 14.79 27.03
N LYS A 367 -7.58 15.55 27.89
CA LYS A 367 -8.16 16.66 28.66
C LYS A 367 -8.11 18.01 27.95
N GLY A 368 -7.43 18.09 26.81
CA GLY A 368 -7.31 19.31 26.00
C GLY A 368 -8.65 19.72 25.35
N LYS A 369 -8.79 21.02 25.02
CA LYS A 369 -9.97 21.53 24.30
C LYS A 369 -9.91 21.20 22.80
N MET A 370 -8.70 21.02 22.25
CA MET A 370 -8.50 20.71 20.83
C MET A 370 -8.67 19.22 20.59
N ILE A 371 -9.15 18.89 19.39
CA ILE A 371 -9.27 17.49 18.96
C ILE A 371 -7.86 16.90 18.80
N LYS A 372 -7.59 15.79 19.47
CA LYS A 372 -6.36 15.03 19.24
C LYS A 372 -6.51 14.18 17.99
N PRO A 373 -5.50 14.14 17.09
CA PRO A 373 -5.57 13.31 15.88
C PRO A 373 -5.76 11.81 16.20
N GLN A 374 -5.21 11.32 17.31
CA GLN A 374 -5.44 9.97 17.81
C GLN A 374 -6.92 9.72 18.08
N TYR A 375 -7.57 10.63 18.80
CA TYR A 375 -9.00 10.55 19.10
C TYR A 375 -9.86 10.58 17.83
N ALA A 376 -9.49 11.40 16.85
CA ALA A 376 -10.21 11.43 15.57
C ALA A 376 -10.18 10.06 14.87
N VAL A 377 -9.05 9.35 14.92
CA VAL A 377 -8.93 8.01 14.34
C VAL A 377 -9.67 6.94 15.16
N GLU A 378 -9.65 7.04 16.50
CA GLU A 378 -10.43 6.14 17.37
C GLU A 378 -11.94 6.30 17.11
N VAL A 379 -12.43 7.53 16.95
CA VAL A 379 -13.83 7.80 16.59
C VAL A 379 -14.13 7.24 15.20
N LEU A 380 -13.23 7.40 14.23
CA LEU A 380 -13.37 6.80 12.90
C LEU A 380 -13.51 5.27 13.01
N HIS A 381 -12.64 4.60 13.76
CA HIS A 381 -12.72 3.16 14.00
C HIS A 381 -14.08 2.77 14.65
N LYS A 382 -14.50 3.51 15.68
CA LYS A 382 -15.76 3.28 16.38
C LYS A 382 -16.98 3.38 15.46
N VAL A 383 -17.07 4.47 14.67
CA VAL A 383 -18.20 4.74 13.77
C VAL A 383 -18.26 3.71 12.64
N THR A 384 -17.11 3.31 12.11
CA THR A 384 -17.01 2.29 11.05
C THR A 384 -17.01 0.87 11.58
N LYS A 385 -16.97 0.68 12.90
CA LYS A 385 -16.84 -0.64 13.56
C LYS A 385 -15.61 -1.44 13.07
N GLY A 386 -14.55 -0.74 12.68
CA GLY A 386 -13.33 -1.34 12.13
C GLY A 386 -13.49 -1.99 10.76
N ASP A 387 -14.60 -1.80 10.05
CA ASP A 387 -14.90 -2.50 8.77
C ASP A 387 -14.79 -1.61 7.52
N ALA A 388 -14.26 -0.40 7.62
CA ALA A 388 -14.00 0.43 6.45
C ALA A 388 -12.74 -0.02 5.70
N PHE A 389 -12.72 0.24 4.39
CA PHE A 389 -11.46 0.41 3.68
C PHE A 389 -10.91 1.79 4.03
N VAL A 390 -9.71 1.82 4.58
CA VAL A 390 -9.05 3.08 4.95
C VAL A 390 -7.91 3.31 3.97
N THR A 391 -8.03 4.32 3.13
CA THR A 391 -6.91 4.85 2.35
C THR A 391 -6.26 5.99 3.11
N SER A 392 -4.96 6.16 2.98
CA SER A 392 -4.27 7.26 3.65
C SER A 392 -3.27 7.93 2.73
N ASP A 393 -3.23 9.24 2.81
CA ASP A 393 -2.10 10.01 2.36
C ASP A 393 -0.90 9.84 3.31
N VAL A 394 0.21 10.51 3.00
CA VAL A 394 1.48 10.35 3.73
C VAL A 394 1.77 11.54 4.64
N GLY A 395 2.05 11.24 5.90
CA GLY A 395 2.35 12.23 6.95
C GLY A 395 2.01 11.71 8.35
N GLN A 396 1.86 12.62 9.32
CA GLN A 396 1.45 12.26 10.69
C GLN A 396 0.09 11.54 10.70
N HIS A 397 -0.87 12.00 9.88
CA HIS A 397 -2.19 11.40 9.74
C HIS A 397 -2.14 9.92 9.33
N GLN A 398 -1.17 9.53 8.49
CA GLN A 398 -0.92 8.13 8.14
C GLN A 398 -0.48 7.31 9.36
N MET A 399 0.43 7.85 10.15
CA MET A 399 0.93 7.16 11.34
C MET A 399 -0.15 7.05 12.41
N PHE A 400 -0.91 8.11 12.66
CA PHE A 400 -2.06 8.05 13.57
C PHE A 400 -3.10 7.03 13.10
N ALA A 401 -3.42 6.99 11.80
CA ALA A 401 -4.31 5.97 11.25
C ALA A 401 -3.76 4.55 11.44
N ALA A 402 -2.47 4.34 11.25
CA ALA A 402 -1.82 3.04 11.43
C ALA A 402 -1.77 2.58 12.90
N GLN A 403 -1.64 3.52 13.86
CA GLN A 403 -1.54 3.22 15.29
C GLN A 403 -2.91 3.04 15.96
N PHE A 404 -3.91 3.85 15.58
CA PHE A 404 -5.17 3.97 16.31
C PHE A 404 -6.39 3.41 15.58
N TYR A 405 -6.28 3.09 14.28
CA TYR A 405 -7.31 2.32 13.58
C TYR A 405 -6.93 0.83 13.61
N GLN A 406 -7.69 0.03 14.31
CA GLN A 406 -7.43 -1.40 14.45
C GLN A 406 -7.90 -2.16 13.21
N PHE A 407 -6.94 -2.76 12.48
CA PHE A 407 -7.20 -3.52 11.26
C PHE A 407 -7.29 -5.02 11.54
N ASP A 408 -8.49 -5.60 11.48
CA ASP A 408 -8.72 -7.03 11.69
C ASP A 408 -8.74 -7.86 10.40
N LYS A 409 -8.88 -7.18 9.26
CA LYS A 409 -8.99 -7.81 7.95
C LYS A 409 -7.87 -7.38 7.01
N PRO A 410 -7.30 -8.30 6.21
CA PRO A 410 -6.34 -7.93 5.18
C PRO A 410 -6.99 -7.03 4.12
N ARG A 411 -6.17 -6.25 3.40
CA ARG A 411 -6.57 -5.35 2.31
C ARG A 411 -7.48 -4.19 2.72
N ARG A 412 -7.66 -3.94 4.03
CA ARG A 412 -8.43 -2.79 4.53
C ARG A 412 -7.59 -1.53 4.73
N TRP A 413 -6.28 -1.69 4.86
CA TRP A 413 -5.31 -0.59 4.98
C TRP A 413 -4.58 -0.36 3.66
N ILE A 414 -4.73 0.83 3.08
CA ILE A 414 -4.25 1.17 1.74
C ILE A 414 -3.47 2.48 1.81
N ASN A 415 -2.15 2.39 1.66
CA ASN A 415 -1.27 3.54 1.81
C ASN A 415 0.00 3.39 0.96
N SER A 416 0.70 4.49 0.71
CA SER A 416 2.02 4.49 0.06
C SER A 416 3.10 4.33 1.13
N GLY A 417 3.50 3.08 1.42
CA GLY A 417 4.47 2.80 2.48
C GLY A 417 5.92 2.90 2.03
N GLY A 418 6.24 2.45 0.82
CA GLY A 418 7.60 2.40 0.32
C GLY A 418 8.11 3.70 -0.28
N LEU A 419 7.33 4.35 -1.16
CA LEU A 419 7.71 5.64 -1.75
C LEU A 419 7.30 6.83 -0.88
N GLY A 420 6.22 6.71 -0.11
CA GLY A 420 5.73 7.78 0.75
C GLY A 420 5.10 8.94 -0.03
N THR A 421 4.23 8.63 -0.97
CA THR A 421 3.65 9.59 -1.91
C THR A 421 2.50 10.37 -1.29
N MET A 422 2.68 11.67 -1.07
CA MET A 422 1.58 12.59 -0.78
C MET A 422 0.69 12.75 -2.03
N GLY A 423 -0.64 12.86 -1.82
CA GLY A 423 -1.64 12.88 -2.90
C GLY A 423 -2.13 11.48 -3.33
N PHE A 424 -1.68 10.41 -2.66
CA PHE A 424 -2.09 9.04 -2.93
C PHE A 424 -3.52 8.73 -2.47
N GLY A 425 -3.93 9.30 -1.32
CA GLY A 425 -5.09 8.86 -0.55
C GLY A 425 -6.42 8.91 -1.30
N LEU A 426 -6.77 10.07 -1.87
CA LEU A 426 -8.04 10.28 -2.59
C LEU A 426 -8.14 9.45 -3.88
N PRO A 427 -7.18 9.50 -4.82
CA PRO A 427 -7.29 8.67 -6.02
C PRO A 427 -7.24 7.17 -5.71
N ALA A 428 -6.50 6.72 -4.71
CA ALA A 428 -6.57 5.33 -4.25
C ALA A 428 -7.97 4.97 -3.72
N ALA A 429 -8.63 5.88 -2.98
CA ALA A 429 -10.00 5.69 -2.52
C ALA A 429 -10.98 5.55 -3.69
N ILE A 430 -10.79 6.29 -4.79
CA ILE A 430 -11.57 6.13 -6.03
C ILE A 430 -11.43 4.69 -6.54
N GLY A 431 -10.21 4.19 -6.66
CA GLY A 431 -9.96 2.81 -7.11
C GLY A 431 -10.62 1.76 -6.21
N VAL A 432 -10.56 1.97 -4.90
CA VAL A 432 -11.22 1.09 -3.91
C VAL A 432 -12.75 1.15 -4.05
N GLN A 433 -13.34 2.34 -4.14
CA GLN A 433 -14.79 2.49 -4.21
C GLN A 433 -15.35 1.94 -5.51
N MET A 434 -14.62 2.08 -6.62
CA MET A 434 -14.99 1.46 -7.90
C MET A 434 -14.98 -0.07 -7.83
N ALA A 435 -14.04 -0.64 -7.09
CA ALA A 435 -13.94 -2.08 -6.88
C ALA A 435 -14.98 -2.64 -5.90
N HIS A 436 -15.40 -1.82 -4.94
CA HIS A 436 -16.30 -2.20 -3.83
C HIS A 436 -17.41 -1.14 -3.67
N PRO A 437 -18.40 -1.07 -4.59
CA PRO A 437 -19.40 0.00 -4.63
C PRO A 437 -20.19 0.17 -3.32
N ASP A 438 -20.50 -0.94 -2.66
CA ASP A 438 -21.32 -0.96 -1.43
C ASP A 438 -20.50 -0.84 -0.14
N ALA A 439 -19.17 -0.79 -0.25
CA ALA A 439 -18.30 -0.73 0.93
C ALA A 439 -18.15 0.70 1.45
N THR A 440 -17.92 0.80 2.76
CA THR A 440 -17.50 2.05 3.37
C THR A 440 -16.02 2.31 3.07
N VAL A 441 -15.72 3.44 2.42
CA VAL A 441 -14.36 3.89 2.11
C VAL A 441 -14.08 5.21 2.81
N ALA A 442 -13.05 5.23 3.64
CA ALA A 442 -12.56 6.42 4.34
C ALA A 442 -11.17 6.79 3.82
N CYS A 443 -11.00 8.05 3.41
CA CYS A 443 -9.70 8.61 3.03
C CYS A 443 -9.20 9.50 4.16
N VAL A 444 -8.16 9.08 4.88
CA VAL A 444 -7.49 9.89 5.91
C VAL A 444 -6.39 10.70 5.26
N THR A 445 -6.46 12.02 5.39
CA THR A 445 -5.54 12.94 4.70
C THR A 445 -5.19 14.15 5.55
N SER A 446 -4.38 15.06 5.02
CA SER A 446 -4.06 16.37 5.59
C SER A 446 -4.26 17.47 4.55
N GLU A 447 -4.29 18.73 5.02
CA GLU A 447 -4.48 19.89 4.16
C GLU A 447 -3.39 20.03 3.09
N SER A 448 -2.18 19.58 3.36
CA SER A 448 -1.08 19.64 2.39
C SER A 448 -1.16 18.50 1.37
N SER A 449 -1.49 17.28 1.80
CA SER A 449 -1.53 16.11 0.93
C SER A 449 -2.70 16.11 -0.03
N ILE A 450 -3.91 16.45 0.45
CA ILE A 450 -5.14 16.42 -0.35
C ILE A 450 -5.05 17.38 -1.56
N GLN A 451 -4.36 18.51 -1.41
CA GLN A 451 -4.21 19.50 -2.48
C GLN A 451 -3.40 18.99 -3.68
N MET A 452 -2.59 17.94 -3.51
CA MET A 452 -1.79 17.39 -4.62
C MET A 452 -2.61 16.63 -5.65
N CYS A 453 -3.79 16.11 -5.27
CA CYS A 453 -4.73 15.41 -6.16
C CYS A 453 -6.18 15.87 -5.94
N ILE A 454 -6.39 17.10 -5.51
CA ILE A 454 -7.71 17.66 -5.15
C ILE A 454 -8.69 17.66 -6.32
N GLN A 455 -8.20 17.79 -7.56
CA GLN A 455 -8.99 17.75 -8.79
C GLN A 455 -9.78 16.45 -8.95
N GLU A 456 -9.38 15.37 -8.29
CA GLU A 456 -10.08 14.09 -8.33
C GLU A 456 -11.42 14.12 -7.57
N LEU A 457 -11.74 15.19 -6.84
CA LEU A 457 -13.10 15.46 -6.35
C LEU A 457 -14.11 15.51 -7.51
N ALA A 458 -13.70 16.05 -8.68
CA ALA A 458 -14.56 16.02 -9.88
C ALA A 458 -14.77 14.60 -10.41
N THR A 459 -13.78 13.71 -10.27
CA THR A 459 -13.94 12.29 -10.59
C THR A 459 -14.95 11.63 -9.65
N CYS A 460 -14.86 11.92 -8.35
CA CYS A 460 -15.81 11.41 -7.36
C CYS A 460 -17.24 11.86 -7.66
N LEU A 461 -17.45 13.11 -8.08
CA LEU A 461 -18.76 13.62 -8.47
C LEU A 461 -19.28 12.92 -9.72
N GLN A 462 -18.45 12.76 -10.74
CA GLN A 462 -18.84 12.15 -12.02
C GLN A 462 -19.34 10.71 -11.89
N TYR A 463 -18.82 9.98 -10.90
CA TYR A 463 -19.14 8.56 -10.69
C TYR A 463 -19.92 8.30 -9.39
N ASP A 464 -20.48 9.35 -8.78
CA ASP A 464 -21.30 9.27 -7.55
C ASP A 464 -20.61 8.45 -6.43
N LEU A 465 -19.31 8.69 -6.19
CA LEU A 465 -18.54 7.90 -5.23
C LEU A 465 -18.75 8.40 -3.80
N PRO A 466 -19.34 7.60 -2.88
CA PRO A 466 -19.70 8.05 -1.53
C PRO A 466 -18.52 7.99 -0.54
N ILE A 467 -17.34 8.34 -0.97
CA ILE A 467 -16.11 8.34 -0.15
C ILE A 467 -16.24 9.32 1.01
N LYS A 468 -15.72 8.97 2.18
CA LYS A 468 -15.60 9.86 3.33
C LYS A 468 -14.17 10.34 3.46
N ILE A 469 -13.94 11.61 3.18
CA ILE A 469 -12.63 12.26 3.36
C ILE A 469 -12.57 12.79 4.80
N ILE A 470 -11.61 12.30 5.55
CA ILE A 470 -11.31 12.72 6.92
C ILE A 470 -10.01 13.49 6.88
N LEU A 471 -10.11 14.81 6.84
CA LEU A 471 -8.99 15.72 6.81
C LEU A 471 -8.54 16.02 8.23
N LEU A 472 -7.38 15.54 8.65
CA LEU A 472 -6.76 15.91 9.92
C LEU A 472 -5.96 17.21 9.71
N ASN A 473 -6.63 18.34 9.94
CA ASN A 473 -6.15 19.69 9.67
C ASN A 473 -5.41 20.26 10.88
N ASN A 474 -4.08 20.24 10.85
CA ASN A 474 -3.24 20.81 11.93
C ASN A 474 -2.50 22.08 11.53
N GLY A 475 -2.73 22.62 10.32
CA GLY A 475 -2.06 23.82 9.82
C GLY A 475 -0.58 23.64 9.46
N PHE A 476 -0.10 22.41 9.32
CA PHE A 476 1.30 22.11 9.04
C PHE A 476 1.47 20.90 8.09
N MET A 477 2.60 20.85 7.41
CA MET A 477 3.16 19.57 6.97
C MET A 477 3.68 18.83 8.21
N GLY A 478 2.78 18.16 8.93
CA GLY A 478 2.96 17.76 10.32
C GLY A 478 4.19 16.89 10.57
N MET A 479 4.51 15.91 9.69
CA MET A 479 5.71 15.09 9.86
C MET A 479 7.01 15.90 9.65
N VAL A 480 7.02 16.85 8.71
CA VAL A 480 8.16 17.76 8.50
C VAL A 480 8.34 18.66 9.73
N ARG A 481 7.23 19.23 10.25
CA ARG A 481 7.24 20.01 11.49
C ARG A 481 7.83 19.22 12.66
N GLN A 482 7.38 17.97 12.87
CA GLN A 482 7.87 17.08 13.94
C GLN A 482 9.38 16.86 13.85
N TRP A 483 9.93 16.62 12.64
CA TRP A 483 11.36 16.47 12.45
C TRP A 483 12.13 17.77 12.70
N GLN A 484 11.57 18.92 12.33
CA GLN A 484 12.16 20.23 12.61
C GLN A 484 12.17 20.54 14.10
N GLU A 485 11.12 20.11 14.81
CA GLU A 485 11.05 20.24 16.27
C GLU A 485 12.15 19.40 16.95
N PHE A 486 12.26 18.13 16.61
CA PHE A 486 13.16 17.20 17.30
C PHE A 486 14.63 17.39 16.93
N PHE A 487 14.95 17.74 15.69
CA PHE A 487 16.32 17.70 15.19
C PHE A 487 16.86 19.04 14.72
N TYR A 488 16.04 20.09 14.67
CA TYR A 488 16.42 21.42 14.16
C TYR A 488 15.99 22.55 15.09
N GLU A 489 15.94 22.30 16.41
CA GLU A 489 15.64 23.32 17.44
C GLU A 489 14.37 24.13 17.14
N SER A 490 13.32 23.47 16.66
CA SER A 490 12.03 24.07 16.28
C SER A 490 12.15 25.18 15.22
N ARG A 491 13.16 25.12 14.36
CA ARG A 491 13.24 26.02 13.20
C ARG A 491 12.30 25.55 12.08
N TYR A 492 11.03 25.94 12.16
CA TYR A 492 9.96 25.52 11.24
C TYR A 492 10.06 26.23 9.89
N SER A 493 10.97 25.76 9.02
CA SER A 493 11.18 26.33 7.69
C SER A 493 10.21 25.71 6.68
N GLN A 494 9.29 26.52 6.14
CA GLN A 494 8.35 26.18 5.07
C GLN A 494 7.44 24.96 5.38
N SER A 495 7.26 24.60 6.64
CA SER A 495 6.36 23.52 7.06
C SER A 495 4.99 24.00 7.52
N GLY A 496 4.84 25.30 7.82
CA GLY A 496 3.55 25.90 8.18
C GLY A 496 2.65 26.10 6.96
N MET A 497 1.39 25.73 7.08
CA MET A 497 0.33 25.93 6.09
C MET A 497 -0.61 27.06 6.54
N SER A 498 -0.06 28.26 6.73
CA SER A 498 -0.79 29.42 7.30
C SER A 498 -1.91 29.96 6.39
N VAL A 499 -1.86 29.64 5.10
CA VAL A 499 -2.89 29.99 4.12
C VAL A 499 -3.35 28.71 3.43
N THR A 500 -4.55 28.26 3.75
CA THR A 500 -5.20 27.10 3.13
C THR A 500 -6.55 27.50 2.56
N PRO A 501 -7.08 26.76 1.57
CA PRO A 501 -8.47 26.94 1.16
C PRO A 501 -9.43 26.71 2.31
N ASP A 502 -10.62 27.31 2.25
CA ASP A 502 -11.75 26.85 3.04
C ASP A 502 -12.22 25.50 2.45
N PHE A 503 -11.86 24.41 3.10
CA PHE A 503 -12.14 23.06 2.59
C PHE A 503 -13.62 22.72 2.53
N VAL A 504 -14.46 23.34 3.38
CA VAL A 504 -15.91 23.20 3.29
C VAL A 504 -16.44 23.81 2.00
N LYS A 505 -16.13 25.07 1.74
CA LYS A 505 -16.53 25.76 0.50
C LYS A 505 -15.92 25.10 -0.73
N LEU A 506 -14.71 24.59 -0.62
CA LEU A 506 -14.06 23.86 -1.70
C LEU A 506 -14.82 22.58 -2.03
N ALA A 507 -15.18 21.77 -1.06
CA ALA A 507 -16.00 20.57 -1.26
C ALA A 507 -17.36 20.92 -1.89
N GLU A 508 -18.03 21.96 -1.40
CA GLU A 508 -19.29 22.46 -1.93
C GLU A 508 -19.17 22.93 -3.40
N SER A 509 -18.06 23.59 -3.74
CA SER A 509 -17.79 24.02 -5.12
C SER A 509 -17.63 22.87 -6.11
N TYR A 510 -17.23 21.69 -5.63
CA TYR A 510 -17.20 20.44 -6.38
C TYR A 510 -18.52 19.67 -6.32
N GLY A 511 -19.58 20.20 -5.66
CA GLY A 511 -20.88 19.54 -5.54
C GLY A 511 -20.98 18.50 -4.43
N HIS A 512 -20.03 18.47 -3.51
CA HIS A 512 -19.97 17.56 -2.38
C HIS A 512 -20.46 18.19 -1.08
N VAL A 513 -20.66 17.38 -0.04
CA VAL A 513 -20.97 17.89 1.31
C VAL A 513 -19.66 18.24 2.01
N GLY A 514 -19.54 19.50 2.44
CA GLY A 514 -18.45 19.98 3.29
C GLY A 514 -18.92 20.10 4.73
N MET A 515 -18.14 19.60 5.69
CA MET A 515 -18.38 19.71 7.12
C MET A 515 -17.07 20.10 7.81
N ARG A 516 -17.17 20.89 8.90
CA ARG A 516 -16.02 21.21 9.76
C ARG A 516 -16.35 20.92 11.21
N VAL A 517 -15.38 20.38 11.95
CA VAL A 517 -15.48 20.14 13.38
C VAL A 517 -14.19 20.60 14.08
N GLU A 518 -14.37 21.37 15.17
CA GLU A 518 -13.26 22.01 15.90
C GLU A 518 -13.22 21.59 17.38
N LYS A 519 -14.28 20.96 17.88
CA LYS A 519 -14.42 20.57 19.29
C LYS A 519 -14.54 19.06 19.45
N SER A 520 -13.85 18.52 20.44
CA SER A 520 -13.83 17.08 20.69
C SER A 520 -15.22 16.50 20.97
N GLU A 521 -16.09 17.23 21.67
CA GLU A 521 -17.45 16.79 21.99
C GLU A 521 -18.39 16.70 20.79
N GLU A 522 -18.10 17.41 19.70
CA GLU A 522 -18.90 17.42 18.47
C GLU A 522 -18.44 16.34 17.46
N LEU A 523 -17.22 15.81 17.62
CA LEU A 523 -16.55 14.97 16.62
C LEU A 523 -17.30 13.67 16.31
N GLU A 524 -17.75 12.96 17.35
CA GLU A 524 -18.47 11.69 17.15
C GLU A 524 -19.79 11.90 16.41
N GLY A 525 -20.54 12.94 16.77
CA GLY A 525 -21.78 13.30 16.09
C GLY A 525 -21.55 13.67 14.63
N ALA A 526 -20.56 14.50 14.33
CA ALA A 526 -20.18 14.89 12.98
C ALA A 526 -19.75 13.69 12.13
N MET A 527 -18.96 12.77 12.69
CA MET A 527 -18.59 11.53 11.99
C MET A 527 -19.79 10.63 11.74
N GLN A 528 -20.67 10.43 12.71
CA GLN A 528 -21.90 9.64 12.53
C GLN A 528 -22.77 10.22 11.43
N GLU A 529 -22.94 11.54 11.38
CA GLU A 529 -23.66 12.24 10.33
C GLU A 529 -23.00 12.02 8.96
N ALA A 530 -21.68 12.23 8.85
CA ALA A 530 -20.92 12.04 7.61
C ALA A 530 -21.04 10.61 7.07
N PHE A 531 -20.90 9.60 7.93
CA PHE A 531 -21.02 8.18 7.53
C PHE A 531 -22.49 7.72 7.37
N GLY A 532 -23.45 8.48 7.89
CA GLY A 532 -24.88 8.29 7.64
C GLY A 532 -25.31 8.62 6.20
N MET A 533 -24.63 9.55 5.54
CA MET A 533 -24.86 9.93 4.13
C MET A 533 -24.21 8.94 3.19
N LYS A 534 -24.85 7.81 2.90
CA LYS A 534 -24.26 6.68 2.15
C LYS A 534 -24.20 6.89 0.65
N ASP A 535 -24.90 7.88 0.11
CA ASP A 535 -25.11 8.13 -1.31
C ASP A 535 -24.21 9.24 -1.89
N ARG A 536 -23.34 9.85 -1.05
CA ARG A 536 -22.54 11.00 -1.48
C ARG A 536 -21.22 11.10 -0.77
N LEU A 537 -20.27 11.79 -1.40
CA LEU A 537 -19.02 12.13 -0.77
C LEU A 537 -19.24 13.21 0.31
N VAL A 538 -18.62 12.97 1.47
CA VAL A 538 -18.53 13.97 2.54
C VAL A 538 -17.06 14.28 2.79
N PHE A 539 -16.75 15.55 2.77
CA PHE A 539 -15.44 16.10 3.12
C PHE A 539 -15.53 16.67 4.54
N LEU A 540 -14.99 15.94 5.51
CA LEU A 540 -14.98 16.33 6.91
C LEU A 540 -13.62 16.94 7.29
N ASP A 541 -13.58 18.26 7.46
CA ASP A 541 -12.43 19.03 7.95
C ASP A 541 -12.39 18.98 9.47
N VAL A 542 -11.51 18.16 10.03
CA VAL A 542 -11.30 17.97 11.45
C VAL A 542 -10.11 18.80 11.89
N VAL A 543 -10.35 19.93 12.55
CA VAL A 543 -9.29 20.80 13.07
C VAL A 543 -8.68 20.15 14.31
N VAL A 544 -7.44 19.70 14.18
CA VAL A 544 -6.72 18.97 15.22
C VAL A 544 -5.60 19.78 15.86
N ASP A 545 -5.13 19.34 17.01
CA ASP A 545 -4.02 19.98 17.73
C ASP A 545 -2.75 20.05 16.89
N PRO A 546 -2.24 21.25 16.54
CA PRO A 546 -1.04 21.41 15.72
C PRO A 546 0.25 21.01 16.43
N ALA A 547 0.25 20.95 17.77
CA ALA A 547 1.42 20.60 18.55
C ALA A 547 1.63 19.09 18.68
N GLU A 548 0.64 18.29 18.30
CA GLU A 548 0.70 16.84 18.50
C GLU A 548 1.76 16.19 17.61
N ASN A 549 2.59 15.34 18.24
CA ASN A 549 3.61 14.54 17.56
C ASN A 549 3.26 13.06 17.60
N VAL A 550 3.79 12.31 16.63
CA VAL A 550 3.63 10.85 16.60
C VAL A 550 4.65 10.20 17.53
N TYR A 551 4.16 9.55 18.56
CA TYR A 551 4.93 8.72 19.48
C TYR A 551 4.38 7.29 19.48
N PRO A 552 5.22 6.27 19.80
CA PRO A 552 6.67 6.31 19.93
C PRO A 552 7.40 6.75 18.66
N MET A 553 8.67 7.17 18.80
CA MET A 553 9.52 7.49 17.66
C MET A 553 10.94 7.02 17.87
N ILE A 554 11.49 6.25 16.91
CA ILE A 554 12.92 5.92 16.83
C ILE A 554 13.58 6.95 15.93
N ALA A 555 14.56 7.69 16.44
CA ALA A 555 15.34 8.63 15.66
C ALA A 555 16.20 7.91 14.59
N ALA A 556 16.47 8.60 13.48
CA ALA A 556 17.34 8.05 12.44
C ALA A 556 18.70 7.62 12.99
N GLY A 557 19.13 6.40 12.65
CA GLY A 557 20.40 5.82 13.10
C GLY A 557 20.39 5.22 14.51
N LYS A 558 19.24 5.21 15.20
CA LYS A 558 19.05 4.59 16.50
C LYS A 558 18.57 3.14 16.40
N GLY A 559 18.81 2.35 17.45
CA GLY A 559 18.29 0.98 17.57
C GLY A 559 16.84 0.94 18.02
N GLN A 560 16.19 -0.21 17.84
CA GLN A 560 14.77 -0.39 18.19
C GLN A 560 14.45 -0.19 19.68
N HIS A 561 15.43 -0.35 20.55
CA HIS A 561 15.31 -0.12 21.98
C HIS A 561 15.50 1.34 22.38
N GLU A 562 15.94 2.21 21.48
CA GLU A 562 16.18 3.63 21.72
C GLU A 562 14.99 4.46 21.17
N MET A 563 13.93 4.65 21.97
CA MET A 563 12.70 5.31 21.56
C MET A 563 12.41 6.56 22.39
N TYR A 564 11.82 7.57 21.72
CA TYR A 564 11.07 8.64 22.39
C TYR A 564 9.64 8.18 22.58
N LEU A 565 9.16 8.15 23.84
CA LEU A 565 7.78 7.69 24.17
C LEU A 565 6.80 8.85 24.41
N SER A 566 7.31 10.03 24.74
CA SER A 566 6.51 11.24 24.97
C SER A 566 7.38 12.48 24.75
N PRO A 567 6.82 13.70 24.73
CA PRO A 567 7.58 14.95 24.64
C PRO A 567 8.61 15.13 25.76
N GLU A 568 8.35 14.55 26.93
CA GLU A 568 9.16 14.69 28.14
C GLU A 568 10.14 13.51 28.32
N SER A 569 10.04 12.48 27.47
CA SER A 569 10.94 11.32 27.60
C SER A 569 12.32 11.63 27.05
N GLU A 570 13.33 11.53 27.90
CA GLU A 570 14.67 11.19 27.42
C GLU A 570 14.62 9.84 26.71
N LEU A 571 15.58 9.55 25.80
CA LEU A 571 15.71 8.24 25.16
C LEU A 571 15.64 7.12 26.21
N VAL A 572 14.62 6.27 26.12
CA VAL A 572 14.44 5.10 26.98
C VAL A 572 15.10 3.90 26.34
#